data_8aceaa7abf43f80a73b9e1ec24ee513d
#
_entry.id   8aceaa7abf43f80a73b9e1ec24ee513d
#
_cell.length_a   1.000
_cell.length_b   1.000
_cell.length_c   1.000
_cell.angle_alpha   90.00
_cell.angle_beta   90.00
_cell.angle_gamma   90.00
#
_symmetry.space_group_name_H-M   'P 1'
#
loop_
_entity.id
_entity.type
_entity.pdbx_description
1 polymer ?
#
loop_
_entity_poly.entity_id
_entity_poly.type
_entity_poly.pdbx_seq_one_letter_code
_entity_poly.pdbx_strand_id
1 'polypeptide(L)'
;ILISVSCWILTAVLLPETETQQSGYSLWETFCDFCIPTWANRLFSFILYAVIGYFLIQLNNTFAIIRMRASVQTSVYFLLISVCPSLHMLYAGDLAAASFLVALFFLFKSYQQARPTGSLFHAFVFIGLGSLLFPQLMLFVPIFWIGAYNFQSLQPKSFFASLVGW
;
A
#
# COMPACT_ATOMS: atom_id res chain seq x y z
N ILE A 1 -3.33 12.08 -15.05
CA ILE A 1 -3.87 10.78 -15.50
C ILE A 1 -3.51 10.54 -16.97
N LEU A 2 -3.85 11.42 -17.93
CA LEU A 2 -3.53 11.24 -19.35
C LEU A 2 -2.03 11.04 -19.59
N ILE A 3 -1.18 11.87 -18.99
CA ILE A 3 0.28 11.78 -19.08
C ILE A 3 0.75 10.42 -18.49
N SER A 4 0.20 10.00 -17.37
CA SER A 4 0.56 8.73 -16.75
C SER A 4 0.20 7.54 -17.63
N VAL A 5 -1.00 7.53 -18.21
CA VAL A 5 -1.42 6.50 -19.16
C VAL A 5 -0.53 6.46 -20.40
N SER A 6 -0.19 7.63 -20.98
CA SER A 6 0.70 7.69 -22.14
C SER A 6 2.12 7.20 -21.82
N CYS A 7 2.68 7.53 -20.65
CA CYS A 7 3.97 7.00 -20.20
C CYS A 7 3.93 5.49 -20.03
N TRP A 8 2.83 4.95 -19.48
CA TRP A 8 2.67 3.51 -19.29
C TRP A 8 2.63 2.75 -20.63
N ILE A 9 1.88 3.28 -21.61
CA ILE A 9 1.82 2.71 -22.97
C ILE A 9 3.19 2.82 -23.63
N LEU A 10 3.86 3.96 -23.51
CA LEU A 10 5.18 4.18 -24.11
C LEU A 10 6.21 3.21 -23.55
N THR A 11 6.22 2.99 -22.22
CA THR A 11 7.10 2.02 -21.57
C THR A 11 6.79 0.59 -22.03
N ALA A 12 5.53 0.26 -22.23
CA ALA A 12 5.13 -1.05 -22.73
C ALA A 12 5.65 -1.33 -24.15
N VAL A 13 5.74 -0.30 -24.98
CA VAL A 13 6.18 -0.40 -26.37
C VAL A 13 7.70 -0.34 -26.50
N LEU A 14 8.36 0.57 -25.75
CA LEU A 14 9.81 0.81 -25.90
C LEU A 14 10.69 -0.10 -25.05
N LEU A 15 10.19 -0.65 -23.92
CA LEU A 15 10.92 -1.51 -23.01
C LEU A 15 10.18 -2.83 -22.81
N PRO A 16 10.14 -3.69 -23.84
CA PRO A 16 9.40 -4.96 -23.75
C PRO A 16 10.01 -5.94 -22.73
N GLU A 17 11.31 -5.87 -22.48
CA GLU A 17 12.03 -6.79 -21.59
C GLU A 17 12.87 -6.02 -20.56
N THR A 18 12.25 -5.59 -19.48
CA THR A 18 13.00 -5.31 -18.27
C THR A 18 13.09 -6.60 -17.46
N GLU A 19 14.32 -7.08 -17.23
CA GLU A 19 14.57 -8.21 -16.36
C GLU A 19 13.86 -7.99 -15.03
N THR A 20 13.03 -8.95 -14.63
CA THR A 20 12.40 -8.99 -13.32
C THR A 20 13.53 -9.09 -12.30
N GLN A 21 13.81 -8.02 -11.62
CA GLN A 21 14.75 -8.04 -10.51
C GLN A 21 14.17 -8.99 -9.46
N GLN A 22 14.75 -10.18 -9.36
CA GLN A 22 14.38 -11.19 -8.39
C GLN A 22 14.52 -10.59 -6.99
N SER A 23 13.41 -10.20 -6.42
CA SER A 23 13.35 -9.95 -4.99
C SER A 23 13.38 -11.32 -4.34
N GLY A 24 14.47 -11.67 -3.65
CA GLY A 24 14.71 -12.99 -3.08
C GLY A 24 13.74 -13.46 -1.98
N TYR A 25 12.46 -13.17 -2.15
CA TYR A 25 11.37 -13.62 -1.27
C TYR A 25 10.63 -14.77 -1.94
N SER A 26 10.87 -15.98 -1.46
CA SER A 26 10.36 -17.23 -2.01
C SER A 26 8.86 -17.31 -2.23
N LEU A 27 8.07 -16.65 -1.40
CA LEU A 27 6.60 -16.62 -1.55
C LEU A 27 6.16 -15.80 -2.76
N TRP A 28 6.83 -14.68 -3.03
CA TRP A 28 6.53 -13.84 -4.19
C TRP A 28 6.91 -14.53 -5.51
N GLU A 29 8.07 -15.17 -5.55
CA GLU A 29 8.53 -15.94 -6.71
C GLU A 29 7.55 -17.06 -7.07
N THR A 30 7.05 -17.79 -6.07
CA THR A 30 6.05 -18.85 -6.27
C THR A 30 4.74 -18.30 -6.86
N PHE A 31 4.32 -17.10 -6.48
CA PHE A 31 3.11 -16.46 -7.01
C PHE A 31 3.32 -15.91 -8.43
N CYS A 32 4.47 -15.35 -8.75
CA CYS A 32 4.76 -14.76 -10.06
C CYS A 32 5.00 -15.83 -11.13
N ASP A 33 5.71 -16.92 -10.80
CA ASP A 33 6.03 -17.99 -11.76
C ASP A 33 4.78 -18.78 -12.21
N PHE A 34 3.73 -18.76 -11.39
CA PHE A 34 2.60 -19.64 -11.64
C PHE A 34 1.64 -19.13 -12.71
N CYS A 35 1.51 -17.83 -13.06
CA CYS A 35 0.37 -17.48 -13.91
C CYS A 35 0.34 -16.12 -14.65
N ILE A 36 1.31 -15.24 -14.63
CA ILE A 36 1.04 -13.91 -15.15
C ILE A 36 1.88 -13.57 -16.38
N PRO A 37 1.30 -13.51 -17.60
CA PRO A 37 2.00 -13.00 -18.77
C PRO A 37 2.42 -11.54 -18.53
N THR A 38 3.55 -11.11 -19.09
CA THR A 38 4.16 -9.80 -18.86
C THR A 38 3.22 -8.62 -19.06
N TRP A 39 2.30 -8.71 -20.02
CA TRP A 39 1.28 -7.67 -20.24
C TRP A 39 0.26 -7.59 -19.09
N ALA A 40 -0.14 -8.73 -18.52
CA ALA A 40 -1.07 -8.76 -17.39
C ALA A 40 -0.39 -8.22 -16.12
N ASN A 41 0.88 -8.52 -15.90
CA ASN A 41 1.66 -7.97 -14.79
C ASN A 41 1.69 -6.43 -14.84
N ARG A 42 1.88 -5.84 -16.01
CA ARG A 42 1.83 -4.39 -16.20
C ARG A 42 0.43 -3.80 -15.95
N LEU A 43 -0.62 -4.49 -16.38
CA LEU A 43 -1.99 -4.07 -16.10
C LEU A 43 -2.31 -4.13 -14.60
N PHE A 44 -1.91 -5.20 -13.92
CA PHE A 44 -2.08 -5.31 -12.47
C PHE A 44 -1.33 -4.23 -11.72
N SER A 45 -0.09 -3.93 -12.12
CA SER A 45 0.67 -2.82 -11.55
C SER A 45 -0.06 -1.49 -11.72
N PHE A 46 -0.56 -1.19 -12.92
CA PHE A 46 -1.32 0.04 -13.18
C PHE A 46 -2.57 0.15 -12.30
N ILE A 47 -3.35 -0.93 -12.21
CA ILE A 47 -4.55 -1.00 -11.36
C ILE A 47 -4.18 -0.78 -9.90
N LEU A 48 -3.11 -1.44 -9.42
CA LEU A 48 -2.65 -1.31 -8.05
C LEU A 48 -2.26 0.15 -7.71
N TYR A 49 -1.49 0.80 -8.58
CA TYR A 49 -1.13 2.21 -8.39
C TYR A 49 -2.34 3.15 -8.46
N ALA A 50 -3.33 2.85 -9.30
CA ALA A 50 -4.58 3.59 -9.33
C ALA A 50 -5.36 3.43 -8.01
N VAL A 51 -5.40 2.22 -7.45
CA VAL A 51 -6.01 1.93 -6.15
C VAL A 51 -5.26 2.64 -5.02
N ILE A 52 -3.94 2.59 -4.99
CA ILE A 52 -3.11 3.33 -4.02
C ILE A 52 -3.42 4.84 -4.12
N GLY A 53 -3.45 5.41 -5.32
CA GLY A 53 -3.80 6.80 -5.54
C GLY A 53 -5.20 7.15 -5.02
N TYR A 54 -6.19 6.30 -5.26
CA TYR A 54 -7.53 6.46 -4.73
C TYR A 54 -7.55 6.42 -3.18
N PHE A 55 -6.83 5.48 -2.56
CA PHE A 55 -6.73 5.41 -1.10
C PHE A 55 -6.05 6.64 -0.50
N LEU A 56 -5.02 7.20 -1.15
CA LEU A 56 -4.38 8.44 -0.71
C LEU A 56 -5.37 9.62 -0.71
N ILE A 57 -6.20 9.73 -1.75
CA ILE A 57 -7.26 10.75 -1.82
C ILE A 57 -8.26 10.54 -0.71
N GLN A 58 -8.74 9.31 -0.54
CA GLN A 58 -9.73 8.96 0.48
C GLN A 58 -9.20 9.24 1.88
N LEU A 59 -7.95 8.92 2.15
CA LEU A 59 -7.29 9.15 3.43
C LEU A 59 -7.19 10.66 3.71
N ASN A 60 -6.80 11.46 2.73
CA ASN A 60 -6.74 12.92 2.88
C ASN A 60 -8.12 13.55 3.05
N ASN A 61 -9.12 13.09 2.29
CA ASN A 61 -10.48 13.62 2.38
C ASN A 61 -11.16 13.28 3.73
N THR A 62 -10.88 12.08 4.26
CA THR A 62 -11.49 11.62 5.52
C THR A 62 -10.84 12.23 6.74
N PHE A 63 -9.52 12.35 6.75
CA PHE A 63 -8.75 12.77 7.92
C PHE A 63 -8.15 14.16 7.81
N ALA A 64 -8.31 14.84 6.67
CA ALA A 64 -7.77 16.17 6.39
C ALA A 64 -6.29 16.33 6.77
N ILE A 65 -5.47 15.29 6.47
CA ILE A 65 -4.06 15.20 6.86
C ILE A 65 -3.26 16.35 6.23
N ILE A 66 -3.53 16.62 4.96
CA ILE A 66 -2.88 17.69 4.21
C ILE A 66 -3.95 18.73 3.87
N ARG A 67 -3.73 19.98 4.28
CA ARG A 67 -4.63 21.12 4.00
C ARG A 67 -4.58 21.58 2.53
N MET A 68 -4.13 20.72 1.62
CA MET A 68 -4.08 20.98 0.18
C MET A 68 -5.23 20.29 -0.52
N ARG A 69 -5.62 20.82 -1.69
CA ARG A 69 -6.65 20.20 -2.51
C ARG A 69 -6.19 18.80 -2.94
N ALA A 70 -7.06 17.81 -2.82
CA ALA A 70 -6.78 16.42 -3.19
C ALA A 70 -6.29 16.28 -4.64
N SER A 71 -6.69 17.20 -5.53
CA SER A 71 -6.24 17.23 -6.93
C SER A 71 -4.75 17.44 -7.09
N VAL A 72 -4.13 18.28 -6.26
CA VAL A 72 -2.69 18.56 -6.31
C VAL A 72 -1.89 17.33 -5.86
N GLN A 73 -2.30 16.73 -4.74
CA GLN A 73 -1.69 15.51 -4.22
C GLN A 73 -1.71 14.37 -5.26
N THR A 74 -2.87 14.17 -5.89
CA THR A 74 -3.04 13.14 -6.91
C THR A 74 -2.18 13.41 -8.14
N SER A 75 -2.10 14.66 -8.59
CA SER A 75 -1.29 15.02 -9.74
C SER A 75 0.19 14.78 -9.50
N VAL A 76 0.70 15.15 -8.33
CA VAL A 76 2.10 14.92 -7.94
C VAL A 76 2.39 13.41 -7.85
N TYR A 77 1.49 12.65 -7.23
CA TYR A 77 1.62 11.20 -7.12
C TYR A 77 1.74 10.52 -8.49
N PHE A 78 0.80 10.80 -9.41
CA PHE A 78 0.83 10.21 -10.75
C PHE A 78 2.02 10.69 -11.60
N LEU A 79 2.48 11.92 -11.41
CA LEU A 79 3.69 12.40 -12.07
C LEU A 79 4.93 11.63 -11.59
N LEU A 80 5.10 11.46 -10.28
CA LEU A 80 6.23 10.74 -9.71
C LEU A 80 6.30 9.29 -10.20
N ILE A 81 5.16 8.60 -10.23
CA ILE A 81 5.10 7.21 -10.74
C ILE A 81 5.44 7.16 -12.23
N SER A 82 4.98 8.15 -13.02
CA SER A 82 5.21 8.17 -14.46
C SER A 82 6.69 8.38 -14.82
N VAL A 83 7.46 9.04 -13.95
CA VAL A 83 8.89 9.30 -14.17
C VAL A 83 9.75 8.05 -13.96
N CYS A 84 9.27 7.08 -13.17
CA CYS A 84 10.03 5.88 -12.84
C CYS A 84 9.55 4.65 -13.63
N PRO A 85 10.18 4.28 -14.77
CA PRO A 85 9.78 3.14 -15.59
C PRO A 85 9.86 1.80 -14.83
N SER A 86 10.75 1.69 -13.85
CA SER A 86 10.90 0.50 -13.02
C SER A 86 9.65 0.16 -12.19
N LEU A 87 8.82 1.16 -11.89
CA LEU A 87 7.56 0.97 -11.17
C LEU A 87 6.41 0.45 -12.05
N HIS A 88 6.64 0.29 -13.36
CA HIS A 88 5.60 -0.21 -14.27
C HIS A 88 5.45 -1.74 -14.23
N MET A 89 6.29 -2.43 -13.47
CA MET A 89 6.15 -3.85 -13.16
C MET A 89 5.70 -4.05 -11.71
N LEU A 90 4.95 -5.11 -11.47
CA LEU A 90 4.45 -5.42 -10.14
C LEU A 90 5.55 -6.09 -9.31
N TYR A 91 5.89 -5.48 -8.19
CA TYR A 91 6.81 -6.02 -7.20
C TYR A 91 6.10 -6.36 -5.88
N ALA A 92 6.70 -7.25 -5.09
CA ALA A 92 6.22 -7.55 -3.75
C ALA A 92 6.08 -6.30 -2.88
N GLY A 93 6.98 -5.32 -3.05
CA GLY A 93 6.94 -4.04 -2.36
C GLY A 93 5.71 -3.20 -2.66
N ASP A 94 5.14 -3.29 -3.86
CA ASP A 94 3.96 -2.53 -4.26
C ASP A 94 2.69 -3.02 -3.53
N LEU A 95 2.54 -4.34 -3.42
CA LEU A 95 1.47 -4.95 -2.63
C LEU A 95 1.64 -4.67 -1.13
N ALA A 96 2.88 -4.70 -0.66
CA ALA A 96 3.21 -4.35 0.70
C ALA A 96 2.87 -2.87 0.99
N ALA A 97 3.17 -1.95 0.06
CA ALA A 97 2.80 -0.54 0.17
C ALA A 97 1.28 -0.34 0.17
N ALA A 98 0.53 -1.08 -0.66
CA ALA A 98 -0.92 -1.03 -0.66
C ALA A 98 -1.51 -1.52 0.67
N SER A 99 -1.05 -2.66 1.19
CA SER A 99 -1.50 -3.18 2.49
C SER A 99 -1.13 -2.25 3.64
N PHE A 100 0.04 -1.62 3.62
CA PHE A 100 0.45 -0.62 4.59
C PHE A 100 -0.47 0.62 4.59
N LEU A 101 -0.85 1.11 3.41
CA LEU A 101 -1.80 2.23 3.27
C LEU A 101 -3.17 1.90 3.85
N VAL A 102 -3.68 0.69 3.58
CA VAL A 102 -4.94 0.22 4.17
C VAL A 102 -4.82 0.12 5.69
N ALA A 103 -3.71 -0.39 6.20
CA ALA A 103 -3.43 -0.45 7.63
C ALA A 103 -3.42 0.95 8.28
N LEU A 104 -2.78 1.93 7.62
CA LEU A 104 -2.80 3.34 8.06
C LEU A 104 -4.22 3.89 8.08
N PHE A 105 -5.04 3.62 7.06
CA PHE A 105 -6.43 4.07 7.03
C PHE A 105 -7.21 3.55 8.25
N PHE A 106 -7.07 2.28 8.61
CA PHE A 106 -7.72 1.72 9.79
C PHE A 106 -7.14 2.25 11.09
N LEU A 107 -5.84 2.54 11.15
CA LEU A 107 -5.22 3.18 12.30
C LEU A 107 -5.79 4.58 12.53
N PHE A 108 -5.85 5.42 11.50
CA PHE A 108 -6.47 6.76 11.61
C PHE A 108 -7.96 6.68 11.92
N LYS A 109 -8.66 5.70 11.35
CA LYS A 109 -10.07 5.47 11.66
C LYS A 109 -10.30 5.10 13.13
N SER A 110 -9.32 4.51 13.82
CA SER A 110 -9.42 4.19 15.25
C SER A 110 -9.37 5.44 16.16
N TYR A 111 -8.94 6.59 15.60
CA TYR A 111 -8.88 7.84 16.32
C TYR A 111 -10.27 8.28 16.79
N GLN A 112 -10.39 8.59 18.07
CA GLN A 112 -11.64 9.05 18.72
C GLN A 112 -12.85 8.10 18.58
N GLN A 113 -12.65 6.82 18.25
CA GLN A 113 -13.74 5.84 18.27
C GLN A 113 -14.07 5.36 19.68
N ALA A 114 -15.35 5.21 19.97
CA ALA A 114 -15.82 4.65 21.24
C ALA A 114 -15.40 3.18 21.42
N ARG A 115 -15.24 2.44 20.32
CA ARG A 115 -14.80 1.02 20.29
C ARG A 115 -13.73 0.81 19.23
N PRO A 116 -12.46 1.18 19.48
CA PRO A 116 -11.39 1.14 18.48
C PRO A 116 -10.87 -0.28 18.18
N THR A 117 -11.30 -1.30 18.96
CA THR A 117 -10.78 -2.67 18.91
C THR A 117 -10.85 -3.28 17.52
N GLY A 118 -11.98 -3.11 16.80
CA GLY A 118 -12.16 -3.66 15.46
C GLY A 118 -11.26 -2.96 14.42
N SER A 119 -11.15 -1.65 14.49
CA SER A 119 -10.29 -0.89 13.56
C SER A 119 -8.82 -1.23 13.75
N LEU A 120 -8.36 -1.36 15.01
CA LEU A 120 -6.99 -1.78 15.30
C LEU A 120 -6.73 -3.22 14.85
N PHE A 121 -7.66 -4.14 15.09
CA PHE A 121 -7.54 -5.51 14.59
C PHE A 121 -7.29 -5.53 13.07
N HIS A 122 -8.13 -4.84 12.29
CA HIS A 122 -7.95 -4.77 10.84
C HIS A 122 -6.63 -4.12 10.42
N ALA A 123 -6.19 -3.06 11.11
CA ALA A 123 -4.91 -2.42 10.82
C ALA A 123 -3.75 -3.43 10.96
N PHE A 124 -3.73 -4.23 12.02
CA PHE A 124 -2.67 -5.20 12.25
C PHE A 124 -2.77 -6.42 11.34
N VAL A 125 -3.97 -6.86 10.96
CA VAL A 125 -4.17 -7.90 9.93
C VAL A 125 -3.53 -7.47 8.60
N PHE A 126 -3.75 -6.22 8.17
CA PHE A 126 -3.16 -5.75 6.92
C PHE A 126 -1.63 -5.59 7.00
N ILE A 127 -1.08 -5.20 8.16
CA ILE A 127 0.39 -5.21 8.36
C ILE A 127 0.91 -6.65 8.30
N GLY A 128 0.23 -7.59 8.96
CA GLY A 128 0.58 -9.01 8.94
C GLY A 128 0.58 -9.57 7.52
N LEU A 129 -0.47 -9.32 6.74
CA LEU A 129 -0.54 -9.73 5.34
C LEU A 129 0.58 -9.10 4.50
N GLY A 130 0.85 -7.81 4.68
CA GLY A 130 1.96 -7.14 4.00
C GLY A 130 3.33 -7.69 4.40
N SER A 131 3.52 -8.08 5.66
CA SER A 131 4.77 -8.64 6.15
C SER A 131 5.06 -10.04 5.60
N LEU A 132 4.04 -10.81 5.21
CA LEU A 132 4.22 -12.09 4.51
C LEU A 132 4.85 -11.91 3.14
N LEU A 133 4.51 -10.82 2.44
CA LEU A 133 5.08 -10.49 1.12
C LEU A 133 6.41 -9.75 1.26
N PHE A 134 6.54 -8.88 2.26
CA PHE A 134 7.69 -8.04 2.50
C PHE A 134 8.02 -7.97 3.99
N PRO A 135 8.90 -8.85 4.51
CA PRO A 135 9.17 -9.01 5.95
C PRO A 135 9.62 -7.73 6.66
N GLN A 136 10.19 -6.78 5.94
CA GLN A 136 10.61 -5.49 6.52
C GLN A 136 9.44 -4.67 7.07
N LEU A 137 8.20 -4.93 6.64
CA LEU A 137 6.99 -4.31 7.21
C LEU A 137 6.77 -4.63 8.69
N MET A 138 7.33 -5.74 9.18
CA MET A 138 7.29 -6.10 10.59
C MET A 138 7.89 -5.01 11.50
N LEU A 139 8.88 -4.26 11.00
CA LEU A 139 9.49 -3.16 11.74
C LEU A 139 8.53 -1.99 12.01
N PHE A 140 7.42 -1.89 11.28
CA PHE A 140 6.41 -0.86 11.49
C PHE A 140 5.41 -1.22 12.61
N VAL A 141 5.33 -2.46 13.05
CA VAL A 141 4.42 -2.90 14.13
C VAL A 141 4.58 -2.06 15.40
N PRO A 142 5.81 -1.85 15.94
CA PRO A 142 6.00 -0.98 17.11
C PRO A 142 5.54 0.45 16.87
N ILE A 143 5.75 0.99 15.67
CA ILE A 143 5.32 2.34 15.29
C ILE A 143 3.79 2.45 15.32
N PHE A 144 3.09 1.42 14.87
CA PHE A 144 1.62 1.37 14.92
C PHE A 144 1.10 1.30 16.36
N TRP A 145 1.78 0.60 17.27
CA TRP A 145 1.42 0.61 18.68
C TRP A 145 1.62 1.99 19.32
N ILE A 146 2.73 2.67 19.00
CA ILE A 146 2.97 4.05 19.46
C ILE A 146 1.88 4.98 18.89
N GLY A 147 1.53 4.83 17.62
CA GLY A 147 0.44 5.60 17.00
C GLY A 147 -0.91 5.36 17.67
N ALA A 148 -1.26 4.10 17.93
CA ALA A 148 -2.49 3.72 18.63
C ALA A 148 -2.52 4.25 20.07
N TYR A 149 -1.38 4.29 20.76
CA TYR A 149 -1.26 4.89 22.08
C TYR A 149 -1.51 6.39 22.04
N ASN A 150 -0.87 7.12 21.12
CA ASN A 150 -1.08 8.56 20.94
C ASN A 150 -2.53 8.91 20.57
N PHE A 151 -3.21 8.03 19.85
CA PHE A 151 -4.62 8.19 19.49
C PHE A 151 -5.58 7.83 20.64
N GLN A 152 -5.06 7.47 21.81
CA GLN A 152 -5.85 7.01 22.96
C GLN A 152 -6.78 5.84 22.63
N SER A 153 -6.48 5.09 21.58
CA SER A 153 -7.22 3.93 21.12
C SER A 153 -6.67 2.61 21.66
N LEU A 154 -5.47 2.63 22.28
CA LEU A 154 -4.82 1.47 22.85
C LEU A 154 -5.37 1.14 24.22
N GLN A 155 -6.48 0.43 24.28
CA GLN A 155 -7.02 -0.19 25.48
C GLN A 155 -6.47 -1.63 25.63
N PRO A 156 -6.48 -2.25 26.83
CA PRO A 156 -6.00 -3.64 26.98
C PRO A 156 -6.67 -4.62 25.99
N LYS A 157 -7.99 -4.47 25.76
CA LYS A 157 -8.73 -5.29 24.80
C LYS A 157 -8.26 -5.05 23.35
N SER A 158 -7.97 -3.80 23.01
CA SER A 158 -7.49 -3.43 21.67
C SER A 158 -6.06 -3.89 21.43
N PHE A 159 -5.22 -3.91 22.47
CA PHE A 159 -3.87 -4.44 22.41
C PHE A 159 -3.88 -5.95 22.11
N PHE A 160 -4.67 -6.73 22.85
CA PHE A 160 -4.80 -8.16 22.56
C PHE A 160 -5.39 -8.43 21.18
N ALA A 161 -6.37 -7.63 20.74
CA ALA A 161 -6.91 -7.73 19.40
C ALA A 161 -5.86 -7.43 18.32
N SER A 162 -4.99 -6.45 18.54
CA SER A 162 -3.89 -6.14 17.60
C SER A 162 -2.87 -7.27 17.52
N LEU A 163 -2.61 -7.94 18.63
CA LEU A 163 -1.68 -9.07 18.72
C LEU A 163 -2.22 -10.31 18.01
N VAL A 164 -3.53 -10.55 18.08
CA VAL A 164 -4.21 -11.62 17.35
C VAL A 164 -4.34 -11.31 15.86
N GLY A 165 -4.45 -10.04 15.51
CA GLY A 165 -4.54 -9.60 14.11
C GLY A 165 -3.22 -9.70 13.36
N TRP A 166 -2.12 -9.61 14.07
CA TRP A 166 -0.76 -9.71 13.51
C TRP A 166 -0.28 -11.15 13.49
#